data_fc3114a83a533256a19c9638f71f9186
#
_entry.id   fc3114a83a533256a19c9638f71f9186
#
_cell.length_a   1.000
_cell.length_b   1.000
_cell.length_c   1.000
_cell.angle_alpha   90.00
_cell.angle_beta   90.00
_cell.angle_gamma   90.00
#
_symmetry.space_group_name_H-M   'P 1'
#
loop_
_entity.id
_entity.type
_entity.pdbx_description
1 polymer ?
#
loop_
_entity_poly.entity_id
_entity_poly.type
_entity_poly.pdbx_seq_one_letter_code
_entity_poly.pdbx_strand_id
1 'polypeptide(L)'
;MAYKVIASKEVEEAINNIHDYIATVLLSPQSAKNTVAKILDSLKSLEIFPEAGFDADEKIGVKINSKYPTRGKIIDQYVLLYFIDQKRNTVFLSHLFHTKSDYVTLLQKDNKKSPNTWDNFLYFISYETLIFGTVLVYQYGIYIIFYSSIPFKNVDLIKI
;
A
#
# COMPACT_ATOMS: atom_id res chain seq x y z
N MET A 1 13.48 -6.39 -15.32
CA MET A 1 12.44 -5.33 -15.31
C MET A 1 12.25 -4.91 -13.88
N ALA A 2 12.16 -3.61 -13.60
CA ALA A 2 11.88 -3.14 -12.23
C ALA A 2 10.37 -3.22 -11.95
N TYR A 3 10.01 -3.61 -10.74
CA TYR A 3 8.63 -3.61 -10.29
C TYR A 3 8.21 -2.22 -9.83
N LYS A 4 6.95 -1.86 -10.07
CA LYS A 4 6.34 -0.68 -9.47
C LYS A 4 5.98 -1.00 -8.03
N VAL A 5 6.36 -0.16 -7.06
CA VAL A 5 5.99 -0.31 -5.65
C VAL A 5 4.88 0.69 -5.33
N ILE A 6 3.77 0.20 -4.78
CA ILE A 6 2.60 1.00 -4.40
C ILE A 6 2.32 0.76 -2.93
N ALA A 7 2.32 1.84 -2.14
CA ALA A 7 1.94 1.79 -0.74
C ALA A 7 0.42 1.97 -0.58
N SER A 8 -0.15 1.24 0.37
CA SER A 8 -1.51 1.53 0.83
C SER A 8 -1.49 2.76 1.74
N LYS A 9 -2.67 3.34 1.94
CA LYS A 9 -2.85 4.47 2.86
C LYS A 9 -2.43 4.11 4.29
N GLU A 10 -2.71 2.88 4.71
CA GLU A 10 -2.34 2.34 6.01
C GLU A 10 -0.82 2.29 6.22
N VAL A 11 -0.06 1.95 5.17
CA VAL A 11 1.42 1.96 5.22
C VAL A 11 1.94 3.39 5.29
N GLU A 12 1.38 4.32 4.52
CA GLU A 12 1.77 5.73 4.56
C GLU A 12 1.49 6.34 5.94
N GLU A 13 0.31 6.09 6.50
CA GLU A 13 -0.05 6.54 7.85
C GLU A 13 0.85 5.90 8.91
N ALA A 14 1.19 4.61 8.78
CA ALA A 14 2.10 3.94 9.70
C ALA A 14 3.51 4.57 9.69
N ILE A 15 4.05 4.91 8.51
CA ILE A 15 5.35 5.58 8.39
C ILE A 15 5.31 6.95 9.06
N ASN A 16 4.25 7.73 8.84
CA ASN A 16 4.09 9.03 9.48
C ASN A 16 4.00 8.90 11.00
N ASN A 17 3.19 7.97 11.51
CA ASN A 17 3.05 7.70 12.94
C ASN A 17 4.37 7.27 13.59
N ILE A 18 5.18 6.44 12.90
CA ILE A 18 6.51 6.06 13.36
C ILE A 18 7.42 7.28 13.47
N HIS A 19 7.44 8.14 12.45
CA HIS A 19 8.20 9.37 12.47
C HIS A 19 7.81 10.24 13.65
N ASP A 20 6.53 10.53 13.80
CA ASP A 20 6.01 11.45 14.81
C ASP A 20 6.24 10.91 16.23
N TYR A 21 6.04 9.61 16.45
CA TYR A 21 6.33 8.98 17.73
C TYR A 21 7.81 9.13 18.12
N ILE A 22 8.73 8.84 17.22
CA ILE A 22 10.17 8.93 17.50
C ILE A 22 10.59 10.40 17.68
N ALA A 23 10.06 11.31 16.86
CA ALA A 23 10.44 12.71 16.90
C ALA A 23 9.90 13.43 18.13
N THR A 24 8.64 13.16 18.51
CA THR A 24 7.94 13.94 19.54
C THR A 24 7.90 13.23 20.90
N VAL A 25 7.62 11.91 20.93
CA VAL A 25 7.54 11.15 22.20
C VAL A 25 8.92 10.74 22.69
N LEU A 26 9.77 10.25 21.77
CA LEU A 26 11.16 9.90 22.13
C LEU A 26 12.13 11.07 22.03
N LEU A 27 11.65 12.25 21.65
CA LEU A 27 12.43 13.50 21.53
C LEU A 27 13.70 13.33 20.67
N SER A 28 13.63 12.51 19.62
CA SER A 28 14.78 12.19 18.77
C SER A 28 14.48 12.41 17.28
N PRO A 29 14.40 13.66 16.80
CA PRO A 29 14.09 13.97 15.40
C PRO A 29 15.07 13.35 14.39
N GLN A 30 16.36 13.27 14.78
CA GLN A 30 17.37 12.66 13.89
C GLN A 30 17.14 11.14 13.74
N SER A 31 16.82 10.46 14.84
CA SER A 31 16.49 9.03 14.79
C SER A 31 15.20 8.76 13.98
N ALA A 32 14.21 9.67 14.09
CA ALA A 32 13.00 9.60 13.29
C ALA A 32 13.31 9.62 11.78
N LYS A 33 14.10 10.59 11.33
CA LYS A 33 14.55 10.70 9.93
C LYS A 33 15.32 9.46 9.48
N ASN A 34 16.24 8.97 10.29
CA ASN A 34 17.05 7.79 9.96
C ASN A 34 16.19 6.53 9.86
N THR A 35 15.20 6.35 10.75
CA THR A 35 14.28 5.21 10.71
C THR A 35 13.42 5.24 9.47
N VAL A 36 12.83 6.38 9.15
CA VAL A 36 12.03 6.54 7.92
C VAL A 36 12.87 6.31 6.67
N ALA A 37 14.10 6.85 6.62
CA ALA A 37 15.00 6.62 5.49
C ALA A 37 15.29 5.12 5.28
N LYS A 38 15.59 4.36 6.34
CA LYS A 38 15.78 2.91 6.26
C LYS A 38 14.54 2.16 5.74
N ILE A 39 13.36 2.58 6.19
CA ILE A 39 12.10 2.02 5.71
C ILE A 39 12.00 2.27 4.20
N LEU A 40 12.10 3.52 3.76
CA LEU A 40 11.97 3.90 2.34
C LEU A 40 13.00 3.20 1.45
N ASP A 41 14.27 3.09 1.87
CA ASP A 41 15.30 2.35 1.14
C ASP A 41 14.94 0.87 1.01
N SER A 42 14.37 0.30 2.07
CA SER A 42 13.92 -1.09 2.04
C SER A 42 12.72 -1.31 1.12
N LEU A 43 11.79 -0.34 1.04
CA LEU A 43 10.68 -0.37 0.08
C LEU A 43 11.22 -0.30 -1.36
N LYS A 44 12.16 0.61 -1.61
CA LYS A 44 12.78 0.78 -2.92
C LYS A 44 13.51 -0.47 -3.40
N SER A 45 14.12 -1.24 -2.48
CA SER A 45 14.78 -2.50 -2.83
C SER A 45 13.82 -3.55 -3.40
N LEU A 46 12.50 -3.46 -3.12
CA LEU A 46 11.48 -4.36 -3.67
C LEU A 46 11.21 -4.12 -5.15
N GLU A 47 11.62 -2.99 -5.70
CA GLU A 47 11.57 -2.73 -7.15
C GLU A 47 12.44 -3.73 -7.93
N ILE A 48 13.56 -4.16 -7.32
CA ILE A 48 14.55 -5.04 -7.95
C ILE A 48 14.39 -6.47 -7.43
N PHE A 49 14.13 -6.62 -6.12
CA PHE A 49 14.05 -7.92 -5.44
C PHE A 49 12.69 -8.09 -4.73
N PRO A 50 11.58 -8.20 -5.48
CA PRO A 50 10.24 -8.29 -4.88
C PRO A 50 10.06 -9.57 -4.04
N GLU A 51 10.81 -10.62 -4.35
CA GLU A 51 10.72 -11.90 -3.64
C GLU A 51 11.66 -12.05 -2.44
N ALA A 52 12.36 -10.99 -2.06
CA ALA A 52 13.35 -11.04 -0.95
C ALA A 52 12.73 -11.25 0.45
N GLY A 53 11.41 -11.24 0.58
CA GLY A 53 10.70 -11.47 1.85
C GLY A 53 10.42 -12.96 2.12
N PHE A 54 10.04 -13.25 3.37
CA PHE A 54 9.57 -14.58 3.79
C PHE A 54 8.07 -14.76 3.48
N ASP A 55 7.57 -16.00 3.46
CA ASP A 55 6.14 -16.29 3.37
C ASP A 55 5.47 -15.92 4.69
N ALA A 56 4.65 -14.85 4.64
CA ALA A 56 3.96 -14.36 5.83
C ALA A 56 2.72 -15.20 6.16
N ASP A 57 2.03 -15.72 5.16
CA ASP A 57 0.85 -16.56 5.33
C ASP A 57 1.21 -17.85 6.07
N GLU A 58 2.34 -18.48 5.69
CA GLU A 58 2.86 -19.68 6.37
C GLU A 58 3.29 -19.36 7.81
N LYS A 59 4.03 -18.26 8.01
CA LYS A 59 4.56 -17.90 9.33
C LYS A 59 3.48 -17.50 10.33
N ILE A 60 2.41 -16.85 9.86
CA ILE A 60 1.29 -16.40 10.68
C ILE A 60 0.24 -17.52 10.85
N GLY A 61 0.23 -18.50 9.95
CA GLY A 61 -0.74 -19.60 9.94
C GLY A 61 -2.13 -19.20 9.44
N VAL A 62 -2.25 -18.02 8.83
CA VAL A 62 -3.51 -17.49 8.27
C VAL A 62 -3.22 -16.82 6.94
N LYS A 63 -4.05 -17.13 5.95
CA LYS A 63 -3.99 -16.44 4.65
C LYS A 63 -4.52 -15.02 4.81
N ILE A 64 -3.63 -14.04 4.64
CA ILE A 64 -3.93 -12.61 4.85
C ILE A 64 -4.69 -12.04 3.65
N ASN A 65 -4.26 -12.39 2.44
CA ASN A 65 -4.90 -11.97 1.19
C ASN A 65 -5.51 -13.18 0.48
N SER A 66 -6.77 -13.07 0.03
CA SER A 66 -7.46 -14.19 -0.63
C SER A 66 -6.88 -14.53 -2.01
N LYS A 67 -6.34 -13.53 -2.71
CA LYS A 67 -5.94 -13.62 -4.12
C LYS A 67 -4.44 -13.87 -4.31
N TYR A 68 -3.60 -13.22 -3.50
CA TYR A 68 -2.15 -13.27 -3.63
C TYR A 68 -1.49 -13.81 -2.36
N PRO A 69 -0.40 -14.59 -2.48
CA PRO A 69 0.43 -14.93 -1.32
C PRO A 69 0.99 -13.67 -0.69
N THR A 70 0.89 -13.57 0.63
CA THR A 70 1.43 -12.44 1.37
C THR A 70 2.86 -12.71 1.78
N ARG A 71 3.74 -11.78 1.48
CA ARG A 71 5.14 -11.82 1.89
C ARG A 71 5.40 -10.84 3.03
N GLY A 72 6.36 -11.18 3.87
CA GLY A 72 6.82 -10.35 4.97
C GLY A 72 8.28 -9.96 4.80
N LYS A 73 8.63 -8.70 5.06
CA LYS A 73 10.02 -8.23 5.11
C LYS A 73 10.29 -7.54 6.44
N ILE A 74 11.33 -7.97 7.11
CA ILE A 74 11.77 -7.33 8.35
C ILE A 74 12.65 -6.14 7.98
N ILE A 75 12.32 -4.98 8.56
CA ILE A 75 13.03 -3.72 8.39
C ILE A 75 13.32 -3.19 9.79
N ASP A 76 14.49 -3.48 10.31
CA ASP A 76 14.91 -3.12 11.68
C ASP A 76 13.89 -3.67 12.73
N GLN A 77 13.13 -2.81 13.38
CA GLN A 77 12.11 -3.19 14.37
C GLN A 77 10.70 -3.30 13.79
N TYR A 78 10.56 -3.29 12.49
CA TYR A 78 9.27 -3.32 11.79
C TYR A 78 9.15 -4.53 10.90
N VAL A 79 7.92 -4.98 10.67
CA VAL A 79 7.57 -5.97 9.67
C VAL A 79 6.64 -5.33 8.65
N LEU A 80 7.08 -5.35 7.41
CA LEU A 80 6.30 -4.94 6.25
C LEU A 80 5.61 -6.16 5.66
N LEU A 81 4.30 -6.08 5.44
CA LEU A 81 3.54 -7.07 4.69
C LEU A 81 3.22 -6.53 3.31
N TYR A 82 3.41 -7.36 2.30
CA TYR A 82 3.18 -6.99 0.90
C TYR A 82 2.82 -8.21 0.06
N PHE A 83 2.27 -7.99 -1.13
CA PHE A 83 2.03 -9.02 -2.12
C PHE A 83 2.49 -8.57 -3.51
N ILE A 84 2.71 -9.53 -4.40
CA ILE A 84 3.27 -9.31 -5.73
C ILE A 84 2.22 -9.66 -6.78
N ASP A 85 1.88 -8.71 -7.62
CA ASP A 85 1.16 -8.95 -8.86
C ASP A 85 2.16 -9.08 -10.02
N GLN A 86 2.52 -10.30 -10.34
CA GLN A 86 3.47 -10.60 -11.42
C GLN A 86 2.96 -10.17 -12.79
N LYS A 87 1.63 -10.21 -13.02
CA LYS A 87 1.04 -9.81 -14.30
C LYS A 87 1.20 -8.33 -14.58
N ARG A 88 1.18 -7.52 -13.52
CA ARG A 88 1.31 -6.06 -13.60
C ARG A 88 2.71 -5.56 -13.25
N ASN A 89 3.64 -6.45 -12.92
CA ASN A 89 4.96 -6.10 -12.37
C ASN A 89 4.85 -5.07 -11.23
N THR A 90 3.95 -5.36 -10.27
CA THR A 90 3.64 -4.43 -9.19
C THR A 90 3.73 -5.12 -7.83
N VAL A 91 4.36 -4.45 -6.88
CA VAL A 91 4.40 -4.82 -5.46
C VAL A 91 3.45 -3.90 -4.71
N PHE A 92 2.48 -4.47 -4.03
CA PHE A 92 1.53 -3.75 -3.20
C PHE A 92 1.90 -3.90 -1.73
N LEU A 93 2.23 -2.80 -1.08
CA LEU A 93 2.52 -2.75 0.35
C LEU A 93 1.20 -2.66 1.11
N SER A 94 0.91 -3.65 1.97
CA SER A 94 -0.38 -3.71 2.66
C SER A 94 -0.35 -3.17 4.08
N HIS A 95 0.62 -3.57 4.88
CA HIS A 95 0.72 -3.17 6.29
C HIS A 95 2.16 -3.02 6.73
N LEU A 96 2.38 -2.14 7.71
CA LEU A 96 3.66 -1.95 8.39
C LEU A 96 3.42 -1.95 9.89
N PHE A 97 3.97 -2.94 10.60
CA PHE A 97 3.79 -3.11 12.04
C PHE A 97 5.14 -3.09 12.76
N HIS A 98 5.12 -2.70 14.02
CA HIS A 98 6.26 -2.93 14.88
C HIS A 98 6.36 -4.43 15.25
N THR A 99 7.55 -5.03 15.23
CA THR A 99 7.73 -6.49 15.48
C THR A 99 7.24 -6.95 16.85
N LYS A 100 7.16 -6.06 17.84
CA LYS A 100 6.63 -6.34 19.18
C LYS A 100 5.12 -6.18 19.28
N SER A 101 4.43 -5.67 18.26
CA SER A 101 2.97 -5.58 18.29
C SER A 101 2.34 -6.95 17.99
N ASP A 102 1.15 -7.18 18.55
CA ASP A 102 0.34 -8.35 18.20
C ASP A 102 -0.37 -8.13 16.85
N TYR A 103 0.45 -8.08 15.80
CA TYR A 103 -0.05 -7.83 14.44
C TYR A 103 -0.94 -8.95 13.91
N VAL A 104 -0.83 -10.17 14.44
CA VAL A 104 -1.71 -11.29 14.07
C VAL A 104 -3.16 -10.99 14.46
N THR A 105 -3.38 -10.55 15.70
CA THR A 105 -4.72 -10.15 16.18
C THR A 105 -5.22 -8.91 15.43
N LEU A 106 -4.34 -7.95 15.10
CA LEU A 106 -4.72 -6.76 14.33
C LEU A 106 -5.22 -7.16 12.92
N LEU A 107 -4.48 -8.00 12.21
CA LEU A 107 -4.86 -8.49 10.88
C LEU A 107 -6.18 -9.27 10.90
N GLN A 108 -6.45 -10.05 11.94
CA GLN A 108 -7.71 -10.78 12.07
C GLN A 108 -8.90 -9.85 12.31
N LYS A 109 -8.70 -8.72 12.99
CA LYS A 109 -9.74 -7.69 13.18
C LYS A 109 -10.03 -6.95 11.88
N ASP A 110 -9.01 -6.62 11.09
CA ASP A 110 -9.16 -5.93 9.81
C ASP A 110 -9.87 -6.82 8.79
N ASN A 111 -9.56 -8.11 8.73
CA ASN A 111 -10.28 -9.08 7.91
C ASN A 111 -11.77 -9.25 8.29
N LYS A 112 -12.15 -8.97 9.54
CA LYS A 112 -13.55 -8.96 9.97
C LYS A 112 -14.28 -7.65 9.68
N LYS A 113 -13.55 -6.54 9.55
CA LYS A 113 -14.10 -5.20 9.32
C LYS A 113 -14.37 -4.89 7.86
N SER A 114 -13.67 -5.52 6.95
CA SER A 114 -13.79 -5.26 5.52
C SER A 114 -13.64 -6.55 4.73
N PRO A 115 -14.75 -7.12 4.22
CA PRO A 115 -14.63 -7.98 3.06
C PRO A 115 -14.21 -7.07 1.90
N ASN A 116 -12.94 -7.17 1.49
CA ASN A 116 -12.47 -6.68 0.19
C ASN A 116 -12.19 -5.19 -0.01
N THR A 117 -11.52 -4.49 0.91
CA THR A 117 -10.99 -3.15 0.59
C THR A 117 -9.97 -3.22 -0.56
N TRP A 118 -9.20 -4.31 -0.64
CA TRP A 118 -8.21 -4.54 -1.71
C TRP A 118 -8.84 -5.04 -3.00
N ASP A 119 -9.91 -5.82 -2.93
CA ASP A 119 -10.67 -6.21 -4.13
C ASP A 119 -11.34 -4.99 -4.75
N ASN A 120 -11.84 -4.04 -3.95
CA ASN A 120 -12.35 -2.76 -4.43
C ASN A 120 -11.24 -1.88 -5.02
N PHE A 121 -10.06 -1.83 -4.39
CA PHE A 121 -8.93 -1.05 -4.90
C PHE A 121 -8.35 -1.66 -6.20
N LEU A 122 -8.21 -2.98 -6.27
CA LEU A 122 -7.80 -3.68 -7.49
C LEU A 122 -8.88 -3.65 -8.57
N TYR A 123 -10.16 -3.66 -8.19
CA TYR A 123 -11.28 -3.48 -9.10
C TYR A 123 -11.27 -2.06 -9.69
N PHE A 124 -11.01 -1.05 -8.87
CA PHE A 124 -10.88 0.34 -9.28
C PHE A 124 -9.72 0.53 -10.29
N ILE A 125 -8.52 -0.01 -10.00
CA ILE A 125 -7.39 0.02 -10.95
C ILE A 125 -7.68 -0.80 -12.21
N SER A 126 -8.44 -1.91 -12.10
CA SER A 126 -8.81 -2.76 -13.24
C SER A 126 -9.80 -2.06 -14.20
N TYR A 127 -10.68 -1.21 -13.67
CA TYR A 127 -11.60 -0.40 -14.48
C TYR A 127 -10.89 0.72 -15.23
N GLU A 128 -9.85 1.31 -14.65
CA GLU A 128 -9.07 2.37 -15.30
C GLU A 128 -8.30 1.89 -16.54
N THR A 129 -7.97 0.60 -16.63
CA THR A 129 -7.29 0.03 -17.81
C THR A 129 -8.24 -0.37 -18.92
N LEU A 130 -9.54 -0.45 -18.67
CA LEU A 130 -10.56 -0.87 -19.64
C LEU A 130 -11.29 0.29 -20.32
N ILE A 131 -11.27 1.46 -19.70
CA ILE A 131 -11.88 2.67 -20.25
C ILE A 131 -10.78 3.74 -20.27
N PHE A 132 -10.41 4.21 -21.46
CA PHE A 132 -9.50 5.33 -21.65
C PHE A 132 -9.98 6.58 -20.88
N GLY A 133 -9.63 6.65 -19.59
CA GLY A 133 -9.97 7.77 -18.73
C GLY A 133 -8.96 7.91 -17.60
N THR A 134 -8.26 9.03 -17.55
CA THR A 134 -7.37 9.37 -16.45
C THR A 134 -8.22 9.82 -15.27
N VAL A 135 -8.21 9.08 -14.17
CA VAL A 135 -8.82 9.53 -12.91
C VAL A 135 -7.78 10.33 -12.14
N LEU A 136 -8.02 11.63 -11.99
CA LEU A 136 -7.24 12.49 -11.10
C LEU A 136 -7.94 12.52 -9.74
N VAL A 137 -7.32 11.90 -8.75
CA VAL A 137 -7.76 12.00 -7.35
C VAL A 137 -7.12 13.24 -6.74
N TYR A 138 -7.90 14.29 -6.55
CA TYR A 138 -7.49 15.45 -5.77
C TYR A 138 -8.00 15.33 -4.33
N GLN A 139 -7.23 15.85 -3.39
CA GLN A 139 -7.36 15.75 -1.93
C GLN A 139 -8.73 16.17 -1.33
N TYR A 140 -9.68 16.67 -2.13
CA TYR A 140 -10.98 17.20 -1.66
C TYR A 140 -12.18 16.80 -2.53
N GLY A 141 -12.10 15.73 -3.31
CA GLY A 141 -13.25 15.23 -4.07
C GLY A 141 -12.86 14.29 -5.20
N ILE A 142 -13.73 13.35 -5.50
CA ILE A 142 -13.57 12.43 -6.64
C ILE A 142 -14.13 13.13 -7.87
N TYR A 143 -13.28 13.44 -8.84
CA TYR A 143 -13.71 13.92 -10.15
C TYR A 143 -13.46 12.83 -11.18
N ILE A 144 -14.51 12.35 -11.82
CA ILE A 144 -14.43 11.40 -12.92
C ILE A 144 -14.41 12.21 -14.21
N ILE A 145 -13.29 12.21 -14.92
CA ILE A 145 -13.18 12.83 -16.25
C ILE A 145 -13.29 11.71 -17.27
N PHE A 146 -14.40 11.67 -17.99
CA PHE A 146 -14.54 10.78 -19.15
C PHE A 146 -13.85 11.41 -20.36
N TYR A 147 -12.77 10.79 -20.82
CA TYR A 147 -12.20 11.06 -22.13
C TYR A 147 -12.90 10.17 -23.16
N SER A 148 -13.94 10.66 -23.82
CA SER A 148 -14.40 10.06 -25.05
C SER A 148 -13.62 10.68 -26.22
N SER A 149 -13.27 9.87 -27.20
CA SER A 149 -12.53 10.27 -28.42
C SER A 149 -13.37 11.14 -29.36
N ILE A 150 -14.00 12.18 -28.85
CA ILE A 150 -14.79 13.15 -29.60
C ILE A 150 -14.25 14.56 -29.29
N PRO A 151 -14.08 15.43 -30.31
CA PRO A 151 -13.38 16.69 -30.13
C PRO A 151 -14.09 17.63 -29.16
N PHE A 152 -13.31 18.29 -28.33
CA PHE A 152 -13.65 19.30 -27.34
C PHE A 152 -14.81 20.22 -27.74
N LYS A 153 -16.00 19.96 -27.22
CA LYS A 153 -17.03 20.95 -26.90
C LYS A 153 -17.92 20.34 -25.81
N ASN A 154 -17.95 20.99 -24.66
CA ASN A 154 -18.72 20.69 -23.45
C ASN A 154 -18.13 19.62 -22.51
N VAL A 155 -17.47 20.12 -21.48
CA VAL A 155 -17.12 19.35 -20.28
C VAL A 155 -18.22 19.60 -19.26
N ASP A 156 -19.08 18.62 -19.04
CA ASP A 156 -20.04 18.66 -17.94
C ASP A 156 -19.38 18.06 -16.68
N LEU A 157 -19.17 18.93 -15.69
CA LEU A 157 -18.69 18.54 -14.36
C LEU A 157 -19.88 18.03 -13.55
N ILE A 158 -19.95 16.74 -13.28
CA ILE A 158 -20.90 16.17 -12.32
C ILE A 158 -20.19 16.09 -10.96
N LYS A 159 -20.69 16.85 -10.01
CA LYS A 159 -20.29 16.82 -8.60
C LYS A 159 -21.20 15.84 -7.87
N ILE A 160 -20.63 14.81 -7.28
CA ILE A 160 -21.32 13.88 -6.39
C ILE A 160 -20.99 14.24 -4.95
#